data_ffaf7bc340be8e5991dfac42afad3f49
#
_entry.id   ffaf7bc340be8e5991dfac42afad3f49
#
_cell.length_a   1.000
_cell.length_b   1.000
_cell.length_c   1.000
_cell.angle_alpha   90.00
_cell.angle_beta   90.00
_cell.angle_gamma   90.00
#
_symmetry.space_group_name_H-M   'P 1'
#
loop_
_entity.id
_entity.type
_entity.pdbx_description
1 polymer ?
#
loop_
_entity_poly.entity_id
_entity_poly.type
_entity_poly.pdbx_seq_one_letter_code
_entity_poly.pdbx_strand_id
1 'polypeptide(L)'
;MAAKKFIPESWKNQWSKFMVNFYDYLPTKYEANKREWAIRRTVWNFKDGKNGLKVAEIVAKKMREQFGAEVSQVTLVCIPASSGEKNEIRYKAFAEEVARLTGCKNAYNAITIEGGRLAIHESKGKKVVRDAEIIHFNKRFFKGKKCLVFDDVLTQGHSYARFACALEQLGAEVLGGYFLAKTIMNYNA
;
A
#
# COMPACT_ATOMS: atom_id res chain seq x y z
N MET A 1 29.51 16.01 2.43
CA MET A 1 28.97 15.04 1.43
C MET A 1 27.96 14.16 2.12
N ALA A 2 26.69 14.18 1.73
CA ALA A 2 25.68 13.28 2.29
C ALA A 2 26.02 11.83 1.86
N ALA A 3 26.15 10.92 2.82
CA ALA A 3 26.40 9.52 2.56
C ALA A 3 25.29 8.97 1.66
N LYS A 4 25.63 8.43 0.49
CA LYS A 4 24.68 7.73 -0.38
C LYS A 4 24.05 6.59 0.41
N LYS A 5 22.74 6.68 0.68
CA LYS A 5 22.00 5.65 1.40
C LYS A 5 22.08 4.36 0.60
N PHE A 6 22.64 3.31 1.18
CA PHE A 6 22.74 2.01 0.52
C PHE A 6 21.33 1.49 0.22
N ILE A 7 21.05 1.16 -1.02
CA ILE A 7 19.81 0.58 -1.50
C ILE A 7 20.08 -0.89 -1.84
N PRO A 8 19.43 -1.85 -1.15
CA PRO A 8 19.60 -3.27 -1.45
C PRO A 8 19.22 -3.62 -2.89
N GLU A 9 19.95 -4.54 -3.53
CA GLU A 9 19.64 -4.99 -4.88
C GLU A 9 18.24 -5.62 -4.98
N SER A 10 17.80 -6.33 -3.93
CA SER A 10 16.45 -6.88 -3.84
C SER A 10 15.35 -5.80 -3.97
N TRP A 11 15.61 -4.58 -3.49
CA TRP A 11 14.65 -3.47 -3.66
C TRP A 11 14.62 -2.96 -5.10
N LYS A 12 15.76 -2.91 -5.77
CA LYS A 12 15.82 -2.52 -7.19
C LYS A 12 15.04 -3.51 -8.05
N ASN A 13 15.13 -4.79 -7.75
CA ASN A 13 14.36 -5.83 -8.42
C ASN A 13 12.84 -5.63 -8.23
N GLN A 14 12.38 -5.16 -7.06
CA GLN A 14 10.98 -4.83 -6.88
C GLN A 14 10.56 -3.60 -7.68
N TRP A 15 11.41 -2.59 -7.77
CA TRP A 15 11.13 -1.37 -8.56
C TRP A 15 11.20 -1.59 -10.07
N SER A 16 11.81 -2.67 -10.56
CA SER A 16 11.79 -3.03 -11.98
C SER A 16 10.48 -3.69 -12.42
N LYS A 17 9.63 -4.12 -11.47
CA LYS A 17 8.31 -4.64 -11.76
C LYS A 17 7.35 -3.51 -12.12
N PHE A 18 6.17 -3.86 -12.67
CA PHE A 18 5.21 -2.81 -12.99
C PHE A 18 4.71 -2.13 -11.70
N MET A 19 4.57 -0.82 -11.79
CA MET A 19 4.04 0.03 -10.73
C MET A 19 3.04 0.99 -11.36
N VAL A 20 1.76 0.82 -11.00
CA VAL A 20 0.65 1.62 -11.54
C VAL A 20 0.13 2.54 -10.46
N ASN A 21 0.10 3.84 -10.71
CA ASN A 21 -0.60 4.80 -9.87
C ASN A 21 -1.84 5.33 -10.60
N PHE A 22 -2.94 5.50 -9.86
CA PHE A 22 -4.19 6.00 -10.43
C PHE A 22 -4.24 7.53 -10.46
N TYR A 23 -3.58 8.18 -9.51
CA TYR A 23 -3.54 9.64 -9.39
C TYR A 23 -2.14 10.15 -9.09
N ASP A 24 -1.89 11.41 -9.44
CA ASP A 24 -0.70 12.15 -9.04
C ASP A 24 -1.02 13.00 -7.80
N TYR A 25 -0.35 12.71 -6.68
CA TYR A 25 -0.59 13.35 -5.38
C TYR A 25 0.39 14.48 -5.15
N LEU A 26 -0.11 15.72 -5.18
CA LEU A 26 0.69 16.89 -4.81
C LEU A 26 0.70 17.04 -3.28
N PRO A 27 1.88 17.01 -2.61
CA PRO A 27 1.98 17.17 -1.16
C PRO A 27 1.36 18.49 -0.66
N THR A 28 0.84 18.47 0.58
CA THR A 28 0.11 19.61 1.17
C THR A 28 0.92 20.88 1.37
N LYS A 29 2.24 20.77 1.37
CA LYS A 29 3.16 21.93 1.45
C LYS A 29 3.15 22.81 0.18
N TYR A 30 2.58 22.32 -0.92
CA TYR A 30 2.43 23.09 -2.16
C TYR A 30 1.00 23.59 -2.32
N GLU A 31 0.83 24.76 -2.94
CA GLU A 31 -0.48 25.23 -3.37
C GLU A 31 -1.10 24.27 -4.39
N ALA A 32 -2.40 24.07 -4.31
CA ALA A 32 -3.10 23.11 -5.11
C ALA A 32 -4.30 23.73 -5.82
N ASN A 33 -4.48 23.38 -7.09
CA ASN A 33 -5.66 23.73 -7.86
C ASN A 33 -6.87 22.83 -7.49
N LYS A 34 -8.03 23.06 -8.08
CA LYS A 34 -9.27 22.28 -7.79
C LYS A 34 -9.11 20.78 -8.00
N ARG A 35 -8.38 20.36 -9.06
CA ARG A 35 -8.14 18.94 -9.38
C ARG A 35 -7.23 18.30 -8.35
N GLU A 36 -6.14 18.94 -8.01
CA GLU A 36 -5.17 18.47 -7.01
C GLU A 36 -5.80 18.37 -5.62
N TRP A 37 -6.66 19.34 -5.25
CA TRP A 37 -7.46 19.28 -4.03
C TRP A 37 -8.43 18.09 -4.03
N ALA A 38 -9.06 17.79 -5.18
CA ALA A 38 -9.94 16.62 -5.29
C ALA A 38 -9.16 15.31 -5.09
N ILE A 39 -7.95 15.21 -5.65
CA ILE A 39 -7.06 14.04 -5.46
C ILE A 39 -6.65 13.90 -3.98
N ARG A 40 -6.23 15.00 -3.33
CA ARG A 40 -5.92 14.99 -1.89
C ARG A 40 -7.08 14.45 -1.06
N ARG A 41 -8.30 14.97 -1.29
CA ARG A 41 -9.52 14.50 -0.60
C ARG A 41 -9.80 13.03 -0.90
N THR A 42 -9.59 12.56 -2.12
CA THR A 42 -9.76 11.15 -2.48
C THR A 42 -8.82 10.26 -1.67
N VAL A 43 -7.56 10.61 -1.56
CA VAL A 43 -6.57 9.86 -0.77
C VAL A 43 -6.89 9.90 0.72
N TRP A 44 -7.26 11.06 1.28
CA TRP A 44 -7.62 11.18 2.69
C TRP A 44 -8.89 10.40 3.02
N ASN A 45 -9.93 10.51 2.19
CA ASN A 45 -11.16 9.75 2.35
C ASN A 45 -10.90 8.24 2.28
N PHE A 46 -9.98 7.78 1.43
CA PHE A 46 -9.59 6.38 1.38
C PHE A 46 -8.91 5.94 2.69
N LYS A 47 -7.97 6.75 3.19
CA LYS A 47 -7.31 6.49 4.48
C LYS A 47 -8.28 6.39 5.65
N ASP A 48 -9.38 7.14 5.58
CA ASP A 48 -10.45 7.17 6.57
C ASP A 48 -11.58 6.15 6.29
N GLY A 49 -11.44 5.29 5.28
CA GLY A 49 -12.43 4.26 4.93
C GLY A 49 -13.70 4.78 4.23
N LYS A 50 -13.78 6.07 3.89
CA LYS A 50 -15.02 6.72 3.40
C LYS A 50 -15.36 6.41 1.94
N ASN A 51 -14.38 6.06 1.10
CA ASN A 51 -14.57 5.82 -0.34
C ASN A 51 -13.94 4.51 -0.82
N GLY A 52 -13.71 3.57 0.08
CA GLY A 52 -13.07 2.29 -0.21
C GLY A 52 -13.71 1.53 -1.36
N LEU A 53 -15.05 1.48 -1.44
CA LEU A 53 -15.77 0.79 -2.51
C LEU A 53 -15.54 1.43 -3.90
N LYS A 54 -15.53 2.75 -3.98
CA LYS A 54 -15.22 3.46 -5.25
C LYS A 54 -13.79 3.20 -5.71
N VAL A 55 -12.83 3.17 -4.78
CA VAL A 55 -11.44 2.84 -5.09
C VAL A 55 -11.34 1.37 -5.52
N ALA A 56 -12.10 0.47 -4.90
CA ALA A 56 -12.15 -0.93 -5.27
C ALA A 56 -12.63 -1.14 -6.72
N GLU A 57 -13.64 -0.39 -7.17
CA GLU A 57 -14.12 -0.42 -8.56
C GLU A 57 -13.01 -0.04 -9.56
N ILE A 58 -12.25 1.03 -9.26
CA ILE A 58 -11.13 1.49 -10.09
C ILE A 58 -10.04 0.42 -10.16
N VAL A 59 -9.66 -0.13 -9.01
CA VAL A 59 -8.65 -1.19 -8.91
C VAL A 59 -9.10 -2.46 -9.61
N ALA A 60 -10.34 -2.89 -9.40
CA ALA A 60 -10.91 -4.07 -10.02
C ALA A 60 -10.97 -3.96 -11.55
N LYS A 61 -11.36 -2.79 -12.07
CA LYS A 61 -11.34 -2.51 -13.51
C LYS A 61 -9.93 -2.69 -14.06
N LYS A 62 -8.93 -2.07 -13.43
CA LYS A 62 -7.53 -2.17 -13.86
C LYS A 62 -6.98 -3.59 -13.77
N MET A 63 -7.34 -4.35 -12.74
CA MET A 63 -6.95 -5.75 -12.61
C MET A 63 -7.52 -6.60 -13.75
N ARG A 64 -8.80 -6.42 -14.10
CA ARG A 64 -9.41 -7.14 -15.24
C ARG A 64 -8.75 -6.78 -16.57
N GLU A 65 -8.44 -5.51 -16.79
CA GLU A 65 -7.73 -5.06 -17.99
C GLU A 65 -6.34 -5.67 -18.10
N GLN A 66 -5.61 -5.77 -16.99
CA GLN A 66 -4.22 -6.21 -16.99
C GLN A 66 -4.07 -7.74 -16.97
N PHE A 67 -4.93 -8.45 -16.23
CA PHE A 67 -4.79 -9.89 -16.00
C PHE A 67 -5.83 -10.73 -16.77
N GLY A 68 -6.87 -10.13 -17.31
CA GLY A 68 -7.92 -10.82 -18.06
C GLY A 68 -8.50 -12.03 -17.30
N ALA A 69 -8.54 -13.19 -17.93
CA ALA A 69 -9.05 -14.41 -17.34
C ALA A 69 -8.20 -14.94 -16.16
N GLU A 70 -6.93 -14.54 -16.07
CA GLU A 70 -6.02 -14.97 -14.99
C GLU A 70 -6.20 -14.19 -13.68
N VAL A 71 -7.06 -13.17 -13.66
CA VAL A 71 -7.28 -12.34 -12.48
C VAL A 71 -7.65 -13.15 -11.22
N SER A 72 -8.34 -14.28 -11.38
CA SER A 72 -8.71 -15.19 -10.28
C SER A 72 -7.51 -15.90 -9.64
N GLN A 73 -6.37 -15.97 -10.33
CA GLN A 73 -5.13 -16.53 -9.81
C GLN A 73 -4.31 -15.50 -9.02
N VAL A 74 -4.60 -14.21 -9.22
CA VAL A 74 -3.94 -13.11 -8.51
C VAL A 74 -4.41 -13.05 -7.07
N THR A 75 -3.50 -12.73 -6.16
CA THR A 75 -3.79 -12.46 -4.76
C THR A 75 -3.55 -10.98 -4.48
N LEU A 76 -4.61 -10.24 -4.13
CA LEU A 76 -4.49 -8.85 -3.69
C LEU A 76 -3.94 -8.80 -2.28
N VAL A 77 -2.88 -8.03 -2.08
CA VAL A 77 -2.20 -7.87 -0.79
C VAL A 77 -2.00 -6.39 -0.50
N CYS A 78 -2.67 -5.85 0.52
CA CYS A 78 -2.47 -4.45 0.93
C CYS A 78 -1.27 -4.31 1.86
N ILE A 79 -0.45 -3.27 1.66
CA ILE A 79 0.57 -2.89 2.64
C ILE A 79 -0.14 -2.43 3.92
N PRO A 80 0.12 -3.05 5.07
CA PRO A 80 -0.61 -2.73 6.29
C PRO A 80 -0.50 -1.26 6.68
N ALA A 81 -1.61 -0.71 7.20
CA ALA A 81 -1.63 0.61 7.83
C ALA A 81 -0.90 0.57 9.17
N SER A 82 -0.73 1.76 9.78
CA SER A 82 0.06 1.95 11.01
C SER A 82 -0.59 1.42 12.30
N SER A 83 -1.74 0.76 12.24
CA SER A 83 -2.36 0.03 13.35
C SER A 83 -3.43 -0.92 12.82
N GLY A 84 -3.80 -1.94 13.61
CA GLY A 84 -4.86 -2.88 13.28
C GLY A 84 -6.18 -2.18 12.98
N GLU A 85 -6.58 -1.21 13.81
CA GLU A 85 -7.80 -0.40 13.62
C GLU A 85 -7.78 0.37 12.27
N LYS A 86 -6.70 1.08 11.98
CA LYS A 86 -6.56 1.80 10.71
C LYS A 86 -6.51 0.87 9.52
N ASN A 87 -5.93 -0.30 9.69
CA ASN A 87 -5.87 -1.31 8.65
C ASN A 87 -7.28 -1.84 8.33
N GLU A 88 -8.08 -2.10 9.35
CA GLU A 88 -9.47 -2.54 9.19
C GLU A 88 -10.31 -1.49 8.49
N ILE A 89 -10.30 -0.26 9.00
CA ILE A 89 -11.05 0.87 8.43
C ILE A 89 -10.70 1.08 6.94
N ARG A 90 -9.43 1.00 6.60
CA ARG A 90 -8.93 1.32 5.25
C ARG A 90 -9.10 0.18 4.27
N TYR A 91 -8.74 -1.05 4.67
CA TYR A 91 -8.50 -2.11 3.71
C TYR A 91 -9.49 -3.26 3.75
N LYS A 92 -10.23 -3.50 4.84
CA LYS A 92 -11.12 -4.67 4.94
C LYS A 92 -12.19 -4.65 3.85
N ALA A 93 -13.09 -3.67 3.88
CA ALA A 93 -14.17 -3.56 2.89
C ALA A 93 -13.62 -3.34 1.47
N PHE A 94 -12.53 -2.60 1.31
CA PHE A 94 -11.87 -2.39 0.02
C PHE A 94 -11.40 -3.71 -0.59
N ALA A 95 -10.65 -4.52 0.15
CA ALA A 95 -10.09 -5.76 -0.35
C ALA A 95 -11.16 -6.83 -0.62
N GLU A 96 -12.20 -6.89 0.23
CA GLU A 96 -13.37 -7.75 0.03
C GLU A 96 -14.10 -7.37 -1.27
N GLU A 97 -14.30 -6.08 -1.52
CA GLU A 97 -14.98 -5.62 -2.73
C GLU A 97 -14.16 -5.86 -4.00
N VAL A 98 -12.84 -5.61 -3.98
CA VAL A 98 -11.98 -5.95 -5.12
C VAL A 98 -12.07 -7.46 -5.43
N ALA A 99 -12.01 -8.31 -4.41
CA ALA A 99 -12.13 -9.76 -4.59
C ALA A 99 -13.51 -10.14 -5.14
N ARG A 100 -14.59 -9.55 -4.64
CA ARG A 100 -15.95 -9.76 -5.14
C ARG A 100 -16.10 -9.39 -6.62
N LEU A 101 -15.52 -8.25 -7.02
CA LEU A 101 -15.61 -7.73 -8.39
C LEU A 101 -14.75 -8.50 -9.39
N THR A 102 -13.64 -9.08 -8.96
CA THR A 102 -12.64 -9.69 -9.88
C THR A 102 -12.54 -11.20 -9.77
N GLY A 103 -12.98 -11.79 -8.66
CA GLY A 103 -12.70 -13.19 -8.32
C GLY A 103 -11.26 -13.43 -7.86
N CYS A 104 -10.43 -12.39 -7.68
CA CYS A 104 -9.07 -12.55 -7.15
C CYS A 104 -9.10 -13.04 -5.70
N LYS A 105 -7.97 -13.57 -5.23
CA LYS A 105 -7.80 -13.95 -3.82
C LYS A 105 -7.54 -12.70 -2.97
N ASN A 106 -8.13 -12.67 -1.77
CA ASN A 106 -7.94 -11.60 -0.80
C ASN A 106 -7.02 -12.06 0.33
N ALA A 107 -5.88 -11.38 0.52
CA ALA A 107 -4.92 -11.68 1.56
C ALA A 107 -5.15 -10.92 2.87
N TYR A 108 -6.24 -10.16 3.01
CA TYR A 108 -6.47 -9.32 4.19
C TYR A 108 -6.33 -10.10 5.50
N ASN A 109 -6.97 -11.25 5.63
CA ASN A 109 -6.92 -12.09 6.82
C ASN A 109 -5.62 -12.93 6.96
N ALA A 110 -4.73 -12.88 5.97
CA ALA A 110 -3.44 -13.56 6.03
C ALA A 110 -2.33 -12.71 6.65
N ILE A 111 -2.66 -11.47 7.02
CA ILE A 111 -1.74 -10.51 7.65
C ILE A 111 -2.43 -9.94 8.88
N THR A 112 -1.73 -9.98 10.03
CA THR A 112 -2.18 -9.33 11.27
C THR A 112 -1.14 -8.33 11.75
N ILE A 113 -1.59 -7.28 12.44
CA ILE A 113 -0.74 -6.23 12.98
C ILE A 113 -0.86 -6.30 14.50
N GLU A 114 0.26 -6.56 15.18
CA GLU A 114 0.37 -6.45 16.63
C GLU A 114 1.11 -5.17 17.02
N GLY A 115 0.68 -4.56 18.11
CA GLY A 115 1.20 -3.28 18.57
C GLY A 115 0.37 -2.11 18.04
N GLY A 116 -0.17 -1.33 18.97
CA GLY A 116 -0.78 -0.04 18.71
C GLY A 116 0.10 1.02 19.35
N ARG A 117 0.18 2.21 18.76
CA ARG A 117 0.80 3.36 19.39
C ARG A 117 0.21 3.53 20.78
N LEU A 118 1.00 3.33 21.82
CA LEU A 118 0.71 3.94 23.11
C LEU A 118 0.62 5.44 22.85
N ALA A 119 -0.52 6.04 23.18
CA ALA A 119 -0.72 7.47 23.07
C ALA A 119 0.40 8.16 23.85
N ILE A 120 1.23 8.94 23.14
CA ILE A 120 2.26 9.75 23.76
C ILE A 120 1.53 10.93 24.40
N HIS A 121 1.16 10.79 25.67
CA HIS A 121 0.91 11.93 26.52
C HIS A 121 2.26 12.56 26.85
N GLU A 122 2.38 13.81 26.50
CA GLU A 122 3.44 14.76 26.73
C GLU A 122 4.44 14.39 27.84
N SER A 123 5.68 14.18 27.45
CA SER A 123 6.82 14.45 28.31
C SER A 123 7.94 15.09 27.49
N LYS A 124 8.25 16.31 27.86
CA LYS A 124 9.34 17.14 27.32
C LYS A 124 10.65 16.34 27.30
N GLY A 125 11.22 16.16 26.12
CA GLY A 125 12.69 16.08 26.00
C GLY A 125 13.36 14.73 25.96
N LYS A 126 12.67 13.56 25.73
CA LYS A 126 13.36 12.29 25.48
C LYS A 126 12.88 11.68 24.16
N LYS A 127 13.84 11.23 23.32
CA LYS A 127 13.56 10.41 22.14
C LYS A 127 12.81 9.16 22.59
N VAL A 128 11.49 9.13 22.38
CA VAL A 128 10.68 7.94 22.62
C VAL A 128 10.99 6.95 21.50
N VAL A 129 11.50 5.77 21.86
CA VAL A 129 11.61 4.63 20.96
C VAL A 129 10.20 4.33 20.48
N ARG A 130 9.96 4.44 19.18
CA ARG A 130 8.68 4.04 18.58
C ARG A 130 8.62 2.52 18.70
N ASP A 131 7.64 2.00 19.43
CA ASP A 131 7.34 0.57 19.41
C ASP A 131 7.11 0.18 17.94
N ALA A 132 7.94 -0.72 17.45
CA ALA A 132 7.85 -1.19 16.08
C ALA A 132 6.58 -2.03 15.97
N GLU A 133 5.66 -1.62 15.10
CA GLU A 133 4.51 -2.44 14.72
C GLU A 133 5.03 -3.76 14.15
N ILE A 134 4.58 -4.87 14.73
CA ILE A 134 4.97 -6.20 14.29
C ILE A 134 3.91 -6.70 13.32
N ILE A 135 4.32 -6.94 12.09
CA ILE A 135 3.47 -7.52 11.06
C ILE A 135 3.68 -9.03 11.04
N HIS A 136 2.61 -9.77 11.28
CA HIS A 136 2.60 -11.22 11.22
C HIS A 136 1.98 -11.70 9.91
N PHE A 137 2.65 -12.63 9.25
CA PHE A 137 2.21 -13.23 7.99
C PHE A 137 1.82 -14.69 8.20
N ASN A 138 0.70 -15.10 7.64
CA ASN A 138 0.40 -16.53 7.45
C ASN A 138 1.28 -17.09 6.34
N LYS A 139 2.44 -17.64 6.69
CA LYS A 139 3.43 -18.15 5.75
C LYS A 139 2.87 -19.21 4.79
N ARG A 140 1.97 -20.09 5.29
CA ARG A 140 1.36 -21.14 4.45
C ARG A 140 0.46 -20.55 3.37
N PHE A 141 -0.23 -19.46 3.67
CA PHE A 141 -1.09 -18.77 2.70
C PHE A 141 -0.30 -18.22 1.52
N PHE A 142 0.87 -17.60 1.77
CA PHE A 142 1.62 -16.91 0.72
C PHE A 142 2.46 -17.81 -0.19
N LYS A 143 2.80 -19.03 0.25
CA LYS A 143 3.62 -19.96 -0.54
C LYS A 143 3.00 -20.25 -1.91
N GLY A 144 3.72 -19.93 -2.98
CA GLY A 144 3.31 -20.12 -4.38
C GLY A 144 2.18 -19.19 -4.85
N LYS A 145 1.86 -18.11 -4.13
CA LYS A 145 0.86 -17.14 -4.57
C LYS A 145 1.46 -16.08 -5.48
N LYS A 146 0.71 -15.70 -6.52
CA LYS A 146 0.98 -14.56 -7.37
C LYS A 146 0.37 -13.32 -6.71
N CYS A 147 1.19 -12.46 -6.12
CA CYS A 147 0.75 -11.33 -5.30
C CYS A 147 0.81 -10.01 -6.07
N LEU A 148 -0.32 -9.29 -6.11
CA LEU A 148 -0.39 -7.88 -6.50
C LEU A 148 -0.44 -7.05 -5.22
N VAL A 149 0.57 -6.21 -5.01
CA VAL A 149 0.66 -5.35 -3.83
C VAL A 149 -0.14 -4.06 -4.08
N PHE A 150 -0.92 -3.63 -3.09
CA PHE A 150 -1.64 -2.36 -3.11
C PHE A 150 -1.23 -1.48 -1.94
N ASP A 151 -1.10 -0.16 -2.21
CA ASP A 151 -0.90 0.86 -1.16
C ASP A 151 -1.65 2.15 -1.52
N ASP A 152 -1.88 3.00 -0.52
CA ASP A 152 -2.57 4.28 -0.73
C ASP A 152 -1.67 5.32 -1.43
N VAL A 153 -0.43 5.51 -1.01
CA VAL A 153 0.48 6.50 -1.60
C VAL A 153 1.88 5.96 -1.80
N LEU A 154 2.30 5.93 -3.04
CA LEU A 154 3.69 5.69 -3.43
C LEU A 154 4.49 7.00 -3.33
N THR A 155 5.48 7.05 -2.43
CA THR A 155 6.41 8.17 -2.34
C THR A 155 7.75 7.80 -2.98
N GLN A 156 8.65 7.21 -2.21
CA GLN A 156 9.96 6.73 -2.70
C GLN A 156 9.98 5.22 -3.01
N GLY A 157 8.87 4.53 -2.75
CA GLY A 157 8.74 3.09 -2.99
C GLY A 157 9.47 2.18 -1.98
N HIS A 158 10.05 2.74 -0.91
CA HIS A 158 10.78 1.94 0.08
C HIS A 158 9.86 0.98 0.86
N SER A 159 8.67 1.45 1.26
CA SER A 159 7.68 0.60 1.93
C SER A 159 7.23 -0.54 1.03
N TYR A 160 6.93 -0.24 -0.24
CA TYR A 160 6.59 -1.24 -1.24
C TYR A 160 7.71 -2.27 -1.41
N ALA A 161 8.94 -1.83 -1.68
CA ALA A 161 10.05 -2.74 -1.93
C ALA A 161 10.33 -3.66 -0.73
N ARG A 162 10.33 -3.11 0.49
CA ARG A 162 10.52 -3.89 1.72
C ARG A 162 9.41 -4.92 1.91
N PHE A 163 8.16 -4.53 1.72
CA PHE A 163 7.02 -5.42 1.89
C PHE A 163 6.97 -6.50 0.81
N ALA A 164 7.23 -6.15 -0.45
CA ALA A 164 7.32 -7.09 -1.55
C ALA A 164 8.44 -8.13 -1.36
N CYS A 165 9.64 -7.70 -0.91
CA CYS A 165 10.72 -8.62 -0.55
C CYS A 165 10.30 -9.59 0.58
N ALA A 166 9.57 -9.10 1.59
CA ALA A 166 9.08 -9.96 2.66
C ALA A 166 8.11 -11.03 2.15
N LEU A 167 7.21 -10.70 1.23
CA LEU A 167 6.31 -11.67 0.59
C LEU A 167 7.09 -12.72 -0.21
N GLU A 168 8.12 -12.32 -0.96
CA GLU A 168 8.95 -13.26 -1.71
C GLU A 168 9.76 -14.20 -0.81
N GLN A 169 10.22 -13.72 0.34
CA GLN A 169 10.85 -14.58 1.35
C GLN A 169 9.90 -15.63 1.94
N LEU A 170 8.58 -15.40 1.84
CA LEU A 170 7.55 -16.38 2.20
C LEU A 170 7.20 -17.36 1.06
N GLY A 171 7.88 -17.25 -0.08
CA GLY A 171 7.67 -18.08 -1.27
C GLY A 171 6.52 -17.58 -2.16
N ALA A 172 6.10 -16.34 -2.05
CA ALA A 172 5.20 -15.70 -3.00
C ALA A 172 5.96 -15.18 -4.23
N GLU A 173 5.26 -15.03 -5.35
CA GLU A 173 5.70 -14.29 -6.53
C GLU A 173 5.03 -12.91 -6.49
N VAL A 174 5.79 -11.84 -6.32
CA VAL A 174 5.24 -10.49 -6.41
C VAL A 174 5.22 -10.05 -7.86
N LEU A 175 4.03 -9.82 -8.40
CA LEU A 175 3.83 -9.40 -9.80
C LEU A 175 4.18 -7.94 -10.01
N GLY A 176 3.84 -7.08 -9.06
CA GLY A 176 4.02 -5.64 -9.11
C GLY A 176 3.18 -4.92 -8.07
N GLY A 177 2.97 -3.62 -8.26
CA GLY A 177 2.22 -2.80 -7.31
C GLY A 177 1.20 -1.87 -7.97
N TYR A 178 0.06 -1.71 -7.31
CA TYR A 178 -0.93 -0.66 -7.58
C TYR A 178 -0.95 0.32 -6.42
N PHE A 179 -1.04 1.59 -6.73
CA PHE A 179 -1.03 2.68 -5.77
C PHE A 179 -2.20 3.62 -6.06
N LEU A 180 -3.01 3.96 -5.06
CA LEU A 180 -4.08 4.91 -5.27
C LEU A 180 -3.52 6.22 -5.80
N ALA A 181 -2.38 6.68 -5.25
CA ALA A 181 -1.71 7.85 -5.80
C ALA A 181 -0.17 7.75 -5.66
N LYS A 182 0.55 8.48 -6.53
CA LYS A 182 1.99 8.67 -6.44
C LYS A 182 2.31 10.13 -6.12
N THR A 183 3.16 10.34 -5.14
CA THR A 183 3.65 11.68 -4.78
C THR A 183 4.46 12.27 -5.93
N ILE A 184 4.07 13.45 -6.38
CA ILE A 184 4.79 14.26 -7.35
C ILE A 184 5.47 15.45 -6.66
N MET A 185 6.55 15.95 -7.26
CA MET A 185 7.14 17.21 -6.88
C MET A 185 6.63 18.31 -7.82
N ASN A 186 6.31 19.47 -7.28
CA ASN A 186 6.03 20.62 -8.10
C ASN A 186 7.36 21.25 -8.54
N TYR A 187 7.75 21.06 -9.81
CA TYR A 187 8.98 21.65 -10.36
C TYR A 187 8.82 23.11 -10.74
N ASN A 188 7.62 23.70 -10.54
CA ASN A 188 7.27 25.07 -10.91
C ASN A 188 7.17 25.99 -9.67
N ALA A 189 7.81 25.63 -8.57
CA ALA A 189 7.87 26.47 -7.37
C ALA A 189 9.28 26.99 -7.12
#